data_f3c2e51f79cd03b581844b67a88e7658
#
_entry.id   f3c2e51f79cd03b581844b67a88e7658
#
_cell.length_a   1.000
_cell.length_b   1.000
_cell.length_c   1.000
_cell.angle_alpha   90.00
_cell.angle_beta   90.00
_cell.angle_gamma   90.00
#
_symmetry.space_group_name_H-M   'P 1'
#
loop_
_entity.id
_entity.type
_entity.pdbx_description
1 polymer ?
#
loop_
_entity_poly.entity_id
_entity_poly.type
_entity_poly.pdbx_seq_one_letter_code
_entity_poly.pdbx_strand_id
1 'polypeptide(L)'
;MLEDTATTEESTTNEETEIDEPVLSEHPYDLPGEWFVLNAQSGHEKKVKTNILTRIKNLHLEDKVYDVVIPTDEVVEIRNGKKVNLEKKTFPGYVLVRMDLDDTTWYEIRNTPSIIGFVGSGKRPISLSRREIERILGSNEVEEVKKESPKFKPDFEVGETVRVTTGPFADFNGIIEEINLDQSKVTVLVNIFGRETPVE
;
A
#
# COMPACT_ATOMS: atom_id res chain seq x y z
N MET A 1 82.89 22.20 -4.63
CA MET A 1 82.66 22.24 -3.21
C MET A 1 81.17 22.61 -3.07
N LEU A 2 80.32 21.60 -2.97
CA LEU A 2 79.66 21.18 -1.74
C LEU A 2 78.45 22.06 -1.51
N GLU A 3 77.25 21.62 -1.29
CA GLU A 3 76.69 20.31 -0.86
C GLU A 3 75.17 20.32 -1.17
N ASP A 4 74.68 19.15 -1.53
CA ASP A 4 73.28 18.82 -1.61
C ASP A 4 72.62 18.82 -0.24
N THR A 5 71.44 19.34 -0.13
CA THR A 5 70.50 18.87 0.90
C THR A 5 69.11 18.70 0.30
N ALA A 6 68.75 17.46 0.13
CA ALA A 6 67.43 17.01 -0.23
C ALA A 6 66.42 17.30 0.89
N THR A 7 65.32 17.94 0.59
CA THR A 7 64.16 18.02 1.47
C THR A 7 63.07 17.10 0.93
N THR A 8 62.77 16.08 1.68
CA THR A 8 61.72 15.13 1.47
C THR A 8 60.37 15.78 1.78
N GLU A 9 59.52 15.90 0.80
CA GLU A 9 58.11 16.23 1.01
C GLU A 9 57.33 14.96 1.28
N GLU A 10 56.84 14.83 2.52
CA GLU A 10 55.82 13.84 2.91
C GLU A 10 54.47 14.29 2.34
N SER A 11 53.99 13.57 1.34
CA SER A 11 52.59 13.66 0.88
C SER A 11 51.73 12.82 1.79
N THR A 12 50.99 13.49 2.68
CA THR A 12 49.95 12.89 3.49
C THR A 12 48.70 12.71 2.60
N THR A 13 48.46 11.49 2.16
CA THR A 13 47.23 11.09 1.50
C THR A 13 46.15 10.93 2.57
N ASN A 14 45.21 11.87 2.65
CA ASN A 14 43.98 11.72 3.39
C ASN A 14 43.08 10.74 2.60
N GLU A 15 43.02 9.50 2.99
CA GLU A 15 41.91 8.62 2.66
C GLU A 15 40.69 9.06 3.44
N GLU A 16 39.83 9.84 2.78
CA GLU A 16 38.48 10.04 3.21
C GLU A 16 37.74 8.68 3.04
N THR A 17 37.61 7.95 4.13
CA THR A 17 36.69 6.82 4.22
C THR A 17 35.29 7.39 4.10
N GLU A 18 34.71 7.33 2.90
CA GLU A 18 33.28 7.41 2.72
C GLU A 18 32.65 6.28 3.53
N ILE A 19 32.09 6.64 4.68
CA ILE A 19 31.25 5.75 5.46
C ILE A 19 29.96 5.65 4.65
N ASP A 20 29.82 4.54 3.91
CA ASP A 20 28.59 4.14 3.25
C ASP A 20 27.56 3.90 4.37
N GLU A 21 26.84 4.98 4.73
CA GLU A 21 25.72 4.86 5.64
C GLU A 21 24.70 3.91 4.97
N PRO A 22 24.28 2.83 5.63
CA PRO A 22 23.27 1.98 5.07
C PRO A 22 22.02 2.84 4.81
N VAL A 23 21.63 2.97 3.55
CA VAL A 23 20.36 3.56 3.17
C VAL A 23 19.29 2.68 3.78
N LEU A 24 18.91 3.00 5.00
CA LEU A 24 17.72 2.44 5.63
C LEU A 24 16.59 2.78 4.67
N SER A 25 16.01 1.77 4.04
CA SER A 25 14.81 1.93 3.25
C SER A 25 13.75 2.53 4.18
N GLU A 26 13.51 3.84 4.04
CA GLU A 26 12.57 4.54 4.90
C GLU A 26 11.21 3.89 4.74
N HIS A 27 10.73 3.28 5.81
CA HIS A 27 9.41 2.68 5.81
C HIS A 27 8.37 3.77 5.49
N PRO A 28 7.37 3.52 4.62
CA PRO A 28 6.38 4.53 4.22
C PRO A 28 5.68 5.24 5.38
N TYR A 29 5.67 4.63 6.56
CA TYR A 29 5.09 5.22 7.76
C TYR A 29 6.03 6.21 8.46
N ASP A 30 7.34 6.06 8.31
CA ASP A 30 8.34 6.91 8.97
C ASP A 30 8.58 8.24 8.22
N LEU A 31 7.99 8.37 7.03
CA LEU A 31 8.00 9.58 6.22
C LEU A 31 6.98 10.62 6.74
N PRO A 32 7.17 11.92 6.45
CA PRO A 32 6.26 12.98 6.88
C PRO A 32 4.79 12.75 6.47
N GLY A 33 3.85 13.25 7.27
CA GLY A 33 2.42 13.15 7.04
C GLY A 33 1.80 11.87 7.57
N GLU A 34 0.48 11.88 7.64
CA GLU A 34 -0.32 10.73 8.07
C GLU A 34 -1.02 10.08 6.87
N TRP A 35 -1.27 8.78 6.97
CA TRP A 35 -1.98 8.04 5.94
C TRP A 35 -3.48 8.03 6.21
N PHE A 36 -4.25 8.38 5.20
CA PHE A 36 -5.72 8.35 5.21
C PHE A 36 -6.24 7.49 4.08
N VAL A 37 -7.45 6.96 4.28
CA VAL A 37 -8.15 6.15 3.28
C VAL A 37 -9.23 6.98 2.62
N LEU A 38 -9.23 7.01 1.32
CA LEU A 38 -10.27 7.60 0.48
C LEU A 38 -11.16 6.51 -0.08
N ASN A 39 -12.45 6.72 0.00
CA ASN A 39 -13.43 5.92 -0.71
C ASN A 39 -13.67 6.54 -2.09
N ALA A 40 -13.34 5.81 -3.11
CA ALA A 40 -13.48 6.18 -4.50
C ALA A 40 -14.57 5.37 -5.19
N GLN A 41 -15.06 5.86 -6.29
CA GLN A 41 -15.95 5.11 -7.17
C GLN A 41 -15.21 3.88 -7.71
N SER A 42 -15.73 2.68 -7.48
CA SER A 42 -15.10 1.43 -7.91
C SER A 42 -14.81 1.45 -9.41
N GLY A 43 -13.58 1.05 -9.77
CA GLY A 43 -13.09 1.11 -11.15
C GLY A 43 -12.47 2.45 -11.56
N HIS A 44 -12.67 3.52 -10.79
CA HIS A 44 -12.12 4.85 -11.09
C HIS A 44 -10.87 5.20 -10.28
N GLU A 45 -10.28 4.27 -9.55
CA GLU A 45 -9.16 4.54 -8.63
C GLU A 45 -7.96 5.15 -9.34
N LYS A 46 -7.58 4.64 -10.53
CA LYS A 46 -6.49 5.22 -11.35
C LYS A 46 -6.80 6.65 -11.78
N LYS A 47 -8.05 6.93 -12.14
CA LYS A 47 -8.51 8.28 -12.49
C LYS A 47 -8.48 9.21 -11.28
N VAL A 48 -8.91 8.72 -10.12
CA VAL A 48 -8.85 9.46 -8.85
C VAL A 48 -7.42 9.82 -8.52
N LYS A 49 -6.47 8.86 -8.56
CA LYS A 49 -5.05 9.13 -8.35
C LYS A 49 -4.54 10.24 -9.26
N THR A 50 -4.82 10.16 -10.56
CA THR A 50 -4.41 11.19 -11.54
C THR A 50 -5.04 12.55 -11.23
N ASN A 51 -6.32 12.59 -10.89
CA ASN A 51 -7.02 13.82 -10.55
C ASN A 51 -6.46 14.49 -9.30
N ILE A 52 -6.17 13.70 -8.25
CA ILE A 52 -5.53 14.18 -7.03
C ILE A 52 -4.17 14.79 -7.35
N LEU A 53 -3.30 14.04 -8.05
CA LEU A 53 -1.96 14.52 -8.40
C LEU A 53 -1.98 15.80 -9.25
N THR A 54 -2.92 15.90 -10.20
CA THR A 54 -3.11 17.12 -10.99
C THR A 54 -3.56 18.29 -10.11
N ARG A 55 -4.48 18.04 -9.17
CA ARG A 55 -5.01 19.07 -8.28
C ARG A 55 -3.95 19.57 -7.30
N ILE A 56 -3.13 18.67 -6.73
CA ILE A 56 -2.00 19.00 -5.87
C ILE A 56 -1.05 19.97 -6.59
N LYS A 57 -0.67 19.65 -7.82
CA LYS A 57 0.21 20.51 -8.64
C LYS A 57 -0.40 21.88 -8.93
N ASN A 58 -1.70 21.91 -9.29
CA ASN A 58 -2.37 23.16 -9.65
C ASN A 58 -2.56 24.10 -8.45
N LEU A 59 -2.65 23.55 -7.24
CA LEU A 59 -2.88 24.30 -6.01
C LEU A 59 -1.60 24.47 -5.17
N HIS A 60 -0.45 24.00 -5.65
CA HIS A 60 0.84 24.04 -4.96
C HIS A 60 0.75 23.43 -3.54
N LEU A 61 0.18 22.22 -3.45
CA LEU A 61 0.02 21.47 -2.20
C LEU A 61 1.01 20.30 -2.07
N GLU A 62 2.11 20.32 -2.84
CA GLU A 62 3.14 19.29 -2.84
C GLU A 62 3.87 19.17 -1.49
N ASP A 63 3.91 20.26 -0.75
CA ASP A 63 4.49 20.36 0.60
C ASP A 63 3.59 19.77 1.69
N LYS A 64 2.33 19.48 1.38
CA LYS A 64 1.33 18.95 2.32
C LYS A 64 0.73 17.61 1.93
N VAL A 65 0.74 17.26 0.66
CA VAL A 65 0.23 15.99 0.16
C VAL A 65 1.38 15.24 -0.52
N TYR A 66 1.91 14.26 0.19
CA TYR A 66 3.19 13.63 -0.12
C TYR A 66 3.06 12.44 -1.07
N ASP A 67 1.98 11.63 -0.92
CA ASP A 67 1.83 10.43 -1.75
C ASP A 67 0.38 10.03 -1.95
N VAL A 68 0.10 9.34 -3.06
CA VAL A 68 -1.21 8.77 -3.39
C VAL A 68 -1.02 7.38 -3.97
N VAL A 69 -1.46 6.37 -3.24
CA VAL A 69 -1.25 4.97 -3.57
C VAL A 69 -2.58 4.24 -3.77
N ILE A 70 -2.64 3.41 -4.79
CA ILE A 70 -3.73 2.44 -4.97
C ILE A 70 -3.17 1.10 -4.51
N PRO A 71 -3.71 0.50 -3.44
CA PRO A 71 -3.23 -0.79 -2.98
C PRO A 71 -3.52 -1.87 -4.03
N THR A 72 -2.45 -2.47 -4.55
CA THR A 72 -2.51 -3.51 -5.58
C THR A 72 -1.57 -4.64 -5.19
N ASP A 73 -1.99 -5.88 -5.40
CA ASP A 73 -1.15 -7.07 -5.28
C ASP A 73 -0.70 -7.52 -6.66
N GLU A 74 0.54 -7.95 -6.77
CA GLU A 74 1.03 -8.62 -7.96
C GLU A 74 0.60 -10.09 -7.95
N VAL A 75 -0.24 -10.46 -8.88
CA VAL A 75 -0.68 -11.86 -9.05
C VAL A 75 -0.12 -12.41 -10.35
N VAL A 76 0.55 -13.57 -10.26
CA VAL A 76 1.04 -14.28 -11.44
C VAL A 76 -0.07 -15.18 -11.98
N GLU A 77 -0.66 -14.81 -13.11
CA GLU A 77 -1.59 -15.68 -13.85
C GLU A 77 -0.88 -16.40 -15.01
N ILE A 78 -1.29 -17.65 -15.23
CA ILE A 78 -0.84 -18.41 -16.42
C ILE A 78 -1.88 -18.22 -17.51
N ARG A 79 -1.57 -17.39 -18.52
CA ARG A 79 -2.37 -17.24 -19.73
C ARG A 79 -1.63 -17.84 -20.92
N ASN A 80 -2.30 -18.76 -21.62
CA ASN A 80 -1.73 -19.44 -22.82
C ASN A 80 -0.34 -20.07 -22.56
N GLY A 81 -0.13 -20.65 -21.36
CA GLY A 81 1.14 -21.29 -20.99
C GLY A 81 2.28 -20.32 -20.65
N LYS A 82 2.02 -19.00 -20.62
CA LYS A 82 3.00 -17.98 -20.21
C LYS A 82 2.60 -17.38 -18.86
N LYS A 83 3.57 -17.19 -17.97
CA LYS A 83 3.38 -16.43 -16.72
C LYS A 83 3.23 -14.96 -17.08
N VAL A 84 2.11 -14.36 -16.68
CA VAL A 84 1.83 -12.94 -16.85
C VAL A 84 1.61 -12.36 -15.45
N ASN A 85 2.43 -11.37 -15.08
CA ASN A 85 2.22 -10.62 -13.84
C ASN A 85 1.06 -9.65 -14.07
N LEU A 86 0.03 -9.78 -13.25
CA LEU A 86 -1.14 -8.91 -13.26
C LEU A 86 -1.23 -8.18 -11.92
N GLU A 87 -1.43 -6.87 -11.99
CA GLU A 87 -1.76 -6.08 -10.80
C GLU A 87 -3.25 -6.30 -10.48
N LYS A 88 -3.55 -7.01 -9.42
CA LYS A 88 -4.90 -7.14 -8.89
C LYS A 88 -5.07 -6.12 -7.76
N LYS A 89 -6.16 -5.35 -7.78
CA LYS A 89 -6.45 -4.41 -6.70
C LYS A 89 -6.79 -5.18 -5.43
N THR A 90 -6.03 -4.94 -4.39
CA THR A 90 -6.25 -5.54 -3.07
C THR A 90 -7.54 -5.03 -2.45
N PHE A 91 -7.76 -3.73 -2.56
CA PHE A 91 -8.92 -3.04 -1.98
C PHE A 91 -9.67 -2.24 -3.07
N PRO A 92 -10.64 -2.86 -3.80
CA PRO A 92 -11.40 -2.15 -4.82
C PRO A 92 -12.20 -0.98 -4.23
N GLY A 93 -12.12 0.18 -4.87
CA GLY A 93 -12.81 1.39 -4.41
C GLY A 93 -12.10 2.17 -3.30
N TYR A 94 -10.85 1.80 -2.96
CA TYR A 94 -10.05 2.52 -1.98
C TYR A 94 -8.77 3.08 -2.60
N VAL A 95 -8.39 4.26 -2.12
CA VAL A 95 -7.13 4.95 -2.47
C VAL A 95 -6.53 5.46 -1.17
N LEU A 96 -5.25 5.23 -0.98
CA LEU A 96 -4.50 5.74 0.16
C LEU A 96 -3.89 7.09 -0.20
N VAL A 97 -3.92 8.03 0.73
CA VAL A 97 -3.25 9.33 0.60
C VAL A 97 -2.44 9.61 1.85
N ARG A 98 -1.19 10.02 1.67
CA ARG A 98 -0.32 10.48 2.75
C ARG A 98 -0.23 11.99 2.69
N MET A 99 -0.67 12.66 3.76
CA MET A 99 -0.76 14.11 3.79
C MET A 99 -0.76 14.66 5.20
N ASP A 100 -0.50 15.96 5.31
CA ASP A 100 -0.84 16.74 6.50
C ASP A 100 -2.31 17.15 6.41
N LEU A 101 -3.10 16.71 7.37
CA LEU A 101 -4.54 16.98 7.41
C LEU A 101 -4.81 18.38 7.93
N ASP A 102 -5.18 19.27 7.04
CA ASP A 102 -5.75 20.58 7.37
C ASP A 102 -7.07 20.81 6.62
N ASP A 103 -7.75 21.92 6.91
CA ASP A 103 -9.03 22.25 6.26
C ASP A 103 -8.89 22.38 4.73
N THR A 104 -7.75 22.86 4.25
CA THR A 104 -7.47 23.04 2.83
C THR A 104 -7.25 21.70 2.14
N THR A 105 -6.33 20.88 2.65
CA THR A 105 -6.02 19.56 2.08
C THR A 105 -7.24 18.66 2.13
N TRP A 106 -7.96 18.65 3.26
CA TRP A 106 -9.19 17.90 3.41
C TRP A 106 -10.25 18.29 2.39
N TYR A 107 -10.49 19.61 2.21
CA TYR A 107 -11.50 20.13 1.29
C TYR A 107 -11.16 19.81 -0.16
N GLU A 108 -9.91 20.05 -0.55
CA GLU A 108 -9.45 19.87 -1.92
C GLU A 108 -9.42 18.39 -2.33
N ILE A 109 -8.96 17.51 -1.45
CA ILE A 109 -8.95 16.06 -1.72
C ILE A 109 -10.39 15.54 -1.79
N ARG A 110 -11.25 15.89 -0.82
CA ARG A 110 -12.64 15.41 -0.79
C ARG A 110 -13.44 15.81 -2.02
N ASN A 111 -13.21 17.03 -2.54
CA ASN A 111 -13.93 17.56 -3.71
C ASN A 111 -13.29 17.13 -5.04
N THR A 112 -12.35 16.21 -5.03
CA THR A 112 -11.80 15.66 -6.28
C THR A 112 -12.81 14.73 -6.95
N PRO A 113 -12.99 14.82 -8.27
CA PRO A 113 -13.96 14.00 -9.00
C PRO A 113 -13.75 12.50 -8.79
N SER A 114 -14.85 11.77 -8.61
CA SER A 114 -14.92 10.33 -8.34
C SER A 114 -14.45 9.91 -6.93
N ILE A 115 -14.17 10.84 -6.04
CA ILE A 115 -14.03 10.58 -4.61
C ILE A 115 -15.41 10.68 -3.96
N ILE A 116 -15.76 9.68 -3.15
CA ILE A 116 -17.00 9.65 -2.36
C ILE A 116 -16.76 10.38 -1.03
N GLY A 117 -15.58 10.15 -0.42
CA GLY A 117 -15.17 10.80 0.81
C GLY A 117 -14.01 10.09 1.48
N PHE A 118 -13.58 10.63 2.60
CA PHE A 118 -12.65 9.96 3.50
C PHE A 118 -13.35 8.85 4.27
N VAL A 119 -12.61 7.80 4.59
CA VAL A 119 -13.06 6.79 5.54
C VAL A 119 -12.88 7.33 6.95
N GLY A 120 -13.94 7.20 7.76
CA GLY A 120 -13.97 7.71 9.12
C GLY A 120 -15.29 8.37 9.48
N SER A 121 -15.38 8.95 10.66
CA SER A 121 -16.59 9.58 11.18
C SER A 121 -16.67 11.06 10.78
N GLY A 122 -17.51 11.36 9.79
CA GLY A 122 -17.91 12.74 9.44
C GLY A 122 -16.77 13.64 8.94
N LYS A 123 -16.48 14.72 9.68
CA LYS A 123 -15.49 15.72 9.32
C LYS A 123 -14.05 15.38 9.74
N ARG A 124 -13.87 14.30 10.49
CA ARG A 124 -12.55 13.86 10.94
C ARG A 124 -12.21 12.51 10.32
N PRO A 125 -11.39 12.49 9.28
CA PRO A 125 -10.81 11.25 8.76
C PRO A 125 -10.03 10.53 9.87
N ILE A 126 -10.01 9.21 9.80
CA ILE A 126 -9.20 8.39 10.70
C ILE A 126 -7.90 8.07 9.97
N SER A 127 -6.78 8.41 10.59
CA SER A 127 -5.47 8.02 10.07
C SER A 127 -5.21 6.54 10.32
N LEU A 128 -4.50 5.92 9.36
CA LEU A 128 -4.08 4.53 9.47
C LEU A 128 -2.90 4.40 10.43
N SER A 129 -2.94 3.39 11.27
CA SER A 129 -1.82 3.03 12.13
C SER A 129 -0.67 2.41 11.31
N ARG A 130 0.55 2.42 11.89
CA ARG A 130 1.72 1.80 11.28
C ARG A 130 1.47 0.34 10.85
N ARG A 131 0.84 -0.45 11.71
CA ARG A 131 0.53 -1.86 11.42
C ARG A 131 -0.42 -2.04 10.24
N GLU A 132 -1.38 -1.13 10.08
CA GLU A 132 -2.32 -1.16 8.96
C GLU A 132 -1.60 -0.80 7.65
N ILE A 133 -0.71 0.18 7.66
CA ILE A 133 0.10 0.56 6.51
C ILE A 133 1.05 -0.58 6.12
N GLU A 134 1.78 -1.14 7.08
CA GLU A 134 2.66 -2.29 6.86
C GLU A 134 1.91 -3.47 6.21
N ARG A 135 0.70 -3.74 6.67
CA ARG A 135 -0.14 -4.81 6.12
C ARG A 135 -0.63 -4.50 4.70
N ILE A 136 -1.01 -3.25 4.44
CA ILE A 136 -1.58 -2.85 3.14
C ILE A 136 -0.49 -2.65 2.07
N LEU A 137 0.63 -2.04 2.43
CA LEU A 137 1.71 -1.71 1.50
C LEU A 137 2.88 -2.72 1.52
N GLY A 138 3.03 -3.47 2.61
CA GLY A 138 4.10 -4.46 2.79
C GLY A 138 3.81 -5.83 2.16
N SER A 139 2.62 -6.08 1.65
CA SER A 139 2.25 -7.35 1.02
C SER A 139 2.99 -7.64 -0.30
N ASN A 140 3.87 -6.74 -0.74
CA ASN A 140 4.74 -6.96 -1.90
C ASN A 140 6.00 -7.79 -1.61
N GLU A 141 6.30 -8.12 -0.36
CA GLU A 141 7.29 -9.15 -0.07
C GLU A 141 6.63 -10.53 -0.25
N VAL A 142 6.80 -11.04 -1.45
CA VAL A 142 6.32 -12.35 -1.89
C VAL A 142 6.97 -13.44 -1.02
N GLU A 143 6.30 -13.86 0.04
CA GLU A 143 6.44 -15.23 0.47
C GLU A 143 5.86 -16.11 -0.65
N GLU A 144 6.73 -16.72 -1.43
CA GLU A 144 6.38 -17.85 -2.30
C GLU A 144 5.89 -19.02 -1.44
N VAL A 145 4.68 -18.91 -0.92
CA VAL A 145 3.97 -20.06 -0.42
C VAL A 145 3.52 -20.85 -1.65
N LYS A 146 4.27 -21.90 -1.98
CA LYS A 146 3.83 -22.94 -2.89
C LYS A 146 2.44 -23.40 -2.45
N LYS A 147 1.41 -22.92 -3.13
CA LYS A 147 0.06 -23.47 -2.99
C LYS A 147 0.04 -24.86 -3.66
N GLU A 148 0.38 -25.88 -2.90
CA GLU A 148 -0.14 -27.22 -3.15
C GLU A 148 -1.65 -27.14 -2.86
N SER A 149 -2.45 -27.39 -3.87
CA SER A 149 -3.90 -27.44 -3.77
C SER A 149 -4.31 -28.64 -2.91
N PRO A 150 -4.68 -28.48 -1.64
CA PRO A 150 -5.36 -29.57 -0.95
C PRO A 150 -6.77 -29.65 -1.54
N LYS A 151 -7.21 -30.84 -1.88
CA LYS A 151 -8.62 -31.15 -2.13
C LYS A 151 -9.35 -31.05 -0.80
N PHE A 152 -9.71 -29.85 -0.41
CA PHE A 152 -10.39 -29.56 0.85
C PHE A 152 -11.89 -29.67 0.61
N LYS A 153 -12.58 -30.49 1.41
CA LYS A 153 -14.01 -30.33 1.64
C LYS A 153 -14.12 -29.26 2.72
N PRO A 154 -14.64 -28.08 2.42
CA PRO A 154 -14.79 -27.07 3.46
C PRO A 154 -15.86 -27.52 4.45
N ASP A 155 -15.51 -27.59 5.72
CA ASP A 155 -16.47 -27.75 6.82
C ASP A 155 -17.16 -26.42 7.17
N PHE A 156 -17.29 -25.50 6.20
CA PHE A 156 -17.86 -24.17 6.39
C PHE A 156 -19.25 -24.08 5.77
N GLU A 157 -20.12 -23.32 6.41
CA GLU A 157 -21.47 -23.01 5.93
C GLU A 157 -21.62 -21.53 5.56
N VAL A 158 -22.51 -21.24 4.60
CA VAL A 158 -22.87 -19.86 4.25
C VAL A 158 -23.50 -19.20 5.47
N GLY A 159 -23.03 -17.99 5.81
CA GLY A 159 -23.44 -17.24 7.01
C GLY A 159 -22.55 -17.49 8.24
N GLU A 160 -21.58 -18.38 8.15
CA GLU A 160 -20.61 -18.61 9.23
C GLU A 160 -19.60 -17.46 9.34
N THR A 161 -19.23 -17.11 10.57
CA THR A 161 -18.18 -16.12 10.82
C THR A 161 -16.82 -16.78 10.80
N VAL A 162 -15.97 -16.34 9.91
CA VAL A 162 -14.60 -16.84 9.75
C VAL A 162 -13.57 -15.75 9.96
N ARG A 163 -12.36 -16.15 10.34
CA ARG A 163 -11.21 -15.25 10.42
C ARG A 163 -10.25 -15.56 9.28
N VAL A 164 -9.87 -14.52 8.54
CA VAL A 164 -8.85 -14.65 7.50
C VAL A 164 -7.49 -14.82 8.14
N THR A 165 -6.75 -15.87 7.76
CA THR A 165 -5.47 -16.23 8.37
C THR A 165 -4.27 -15.73 7.58
N THR A 166 -4.41 -15.51 6.26
CA THR A 166 -3.30 -15.13 5.37
C THR A 166 -3.74 -14.07 4.37
N GLY A 167 -2.76 -13.36 3.81
CA GLY A 167 -2.99 -12.33 2.81
C GLY A 167 -3.25 -10.94 3.41
N PRO A 168 -3.61 -9.96 2.57
CA PRO A 168 -3.79 -8.56 2.99
C PRO A 168 -4.93 -8.36 3.99
N PHE A 169 -5.85 -9.32 4.09
CA PHE A 169 -6.97 -9.31 5.02
C PHE A 169 -6.74 -10.19 6.27
N ALA A 170 -5.48 -10.62 6.50
CA ALA A 170 -5.16 -11.42 7.67
C ALA A 170 -5.65 -10.73 8.95
N ASP A 171 -6.19 -11.54 9.89
CA ASP A 171 -6.77 -11.10 11.15
C ASP A 171 -8.13 -10.37 11.07
N PHE A 172 -8.66 -10.13 9.87
CA PHE A 172 -10.03 -9.65 9.75
C PHE A 172 -11.04 -10.79 9.92
N ASN A 173 -12.16 -10.48 10.56
CA ASN A 173 -13.30 -11.36 10.63
C ASN A 173 -14.28 -10.99 9.51
N GLY A 174 -14.89 -12.01 8.93
CA GLY A 174 -15.91 -11.83 7.91
C GLY A 174 -16.96 -12.94 7.97
N ILE A 175 -18.04 -12.74 7.24
CA ILE A 175 -19.14 -13.69 7.12
C ILE A 175 -19.08 -14.33 5.74
N ILE A 176 -19.20 -15.63 5.66
CA ILE A 176 -19.23 -16.36 4.39
C ILE A 176 -20.51 -16.00 3.64
N GLU A 177 -20.38 -15.39 2.46
CA GLU A 177 -21.48 -15.04 1.57
C GLU A 177 -21.76 -16.16 0.56
N GLU A 178 -20.71 -16.72 -0.03
CA GLU A 178 -20.83 -17.75 -1.07
C GLU A 178 -19.67 -18.75 -1.00
N ILE A 179 -19.96 -20.01 -1.27
CA ILE A 179 -18.97 -21.09 -1.36
C ILE A 179 -19.02 -21.69 -2.76
N ASN A 180 -17.96 -21.52 -3.55
CA ASN A 180 -17.82 -22.11 -4.86
C ASN A 180 -16.85 -23.31 -4.80
N LEU A 181 -17.39 -24.51 -4.70
CA LEU A 181 -16.62 -25.75 -4.58
C LEU A 181 -15.87 -26.10 -5.86
N ASP A 182 -16.43 -25.76 -7.02
CA ASP A 182 -15.83 -26.09 -8.32
C ASP A 182 -14.53 -25.30 -8.57
N GLN A 183 -14.47 -24.09 -8.04
CA GLN A 183 -13.30 -23.22 -8.14
C GLN A 183 -12.42 -23.23 -6.89
N SER A 184 -12.80 -23.98 -5.84
CA SER A 184 -12.13 -23.97 -4.54
C SER A 184 -12.00 -22.56 -3.95
N LYS A 185 -13.08 -21.77 -4.07
CA LYS A 185 -13.15 -20.38 -3.60
C LYS A 185 -14.30 -20.20 -2.63
N VAL A 186 -14.07 -19.31 -1.67
CA VAL A 186 -15.08 -18.83 -0.73
C VAL A 186 -15.12 -17.31 -0.79
N THR A 187 -16.30 -16.75 -0.97
CA THR A 187 -16.51 -15.30 -0.87
C THR A 187 -16.88 -14.94 0.55
N VAL A 188 -16.10 -14.09 1.17
CA VAL A 188 -16.29 -13.64 2.56
C VAL A 188 -16.55 -12.15 2.59
N LEU A 189 -17.62 -11.71 3.23
CA LEU A 189 -17.89 -10.31 3.52
C LEU A 189 -17.05 -9.89 4.73
N VAL A 190 -15.99 -9.15 4.46
CA VAL A 190 -15.09 -8.65 5.49
C VAL A 190 -15.42 -7.19 5.80
N ASN A 191 -15.53 -6.85 7.08
CA ASN A 191 -15.71 -5.46 7.47
C ASN A 191 -14.37 -4.73 7.43
N ILE A 192 -14.21 -3.89 6.40
CA ILE A 192 -13.01 -3.11 6.17
C ILE A 192 -13.38 -1.64 6.38
N PHE A 193 -12.82 -1.02 7.40
CA PHE A 193 -13.06 0.40 7.73
C PHE A 193 -14.56 0.77 7.87
N GLY A 194 -15.37 -0.15 8.42
CA GLY A 194 -16.81 0.07 8.61
C GLY A 194 -17.68 -0.19 7.37
N ARG A 195 -17.12 -0.82 6.33
CA ARG A 195 -17.86 -1.28 5.14
C ARG A 195 -17.66 -2.78 4.93
N GLU A 196 -18.75 -3.46 4.63
CA GLU A 196 -18.71 -4.86 4.20
C GLU A 196 -18.20 -4.91 2.76
N THR A 197 -17.09 -5.61 2.57
CA THR A 197 -16.44 -5.76 1.27
C THR A 197 -16.29 -7.24 0.97
N PRO A 198 -16.80 -7.73 -0.18
CA PRO A 198 -16.62 -9.11 -0.56
C PRO A 198 -15.16 -9.37 -0.95
N VAL A 199 -14.59 -10.41 -0.38
CA VAL A 199 -13.21 -10.87 -0.59
C VAL A 199 -13.25 -12.35 -0.97
N GLU A 200 -12.55 -12.72 -2.06
CA GLU A 200 -12.38 -14.10 -2.52
C GLU A 200 -11.09 -14.71 -1.98
#